data_6f8a503f57f7e2af2a170bc1bfd412f0
#
_entry.id   6f8a503f57f7e2af2a170bc1bfd412f0
#
_cell.length_a   1.000
_cell.length_b   1.000
_cell.length_c   1.000
_cell.angle_alpha   90.00
_cell.angle_beta   90.00
_cell.angle_gamma   90.00
#
_symmetry.space_group_name_H-M   'P 1'
#
loop_
_entity.id
_entity.type
_entity.pdbx_description
1 polymer ?
#
loop_
_entity_poly.entity_id
_entity_poly.type
_entity_poly.pdbx_seq_one_letter_code
_entity_poly.pdbx_strand_id
1 'polypeptide(L)'
;MTVADLTGRDSVSALAADVLAGAPEKFALAGLSMGGYVCFEIMRQAPERVLRLALFDTSARAEAPEQERRRRGLMSLTRGSAPDRFRGVTPRLMPQILHPDHLDEGGGGELGQLVTDMAMAVGREGFLRQQTAILGRPDSRPGLGAIRVPVLVAVGEADAMTPPFLSEEIAAGIPGAALHRVPRSGHLPPLENPPVVNALMRDWLLG
;
A
#
# COMPACT_ATOMS: atom_id res chain seq x y z
N MET A 1 -11.72 -3.05 14.39
CA MET A 1 -10.72 -2.87 13.32
C MET A 1 -9.36 -2.72 13.99
N THR A 2 -8.35 -3.41 13.49
CA THR A 2 -6.96 -3.34 13.98
C THR A 2 -6.07 -2.89 12.81
N VAL A 3 -5.15 -1.96 13.07
CA VAL A 3 -4.12 -1.55 12.11
C VAL A 3 -2.82 -2.24 12.51
N ALA A 4 -2.24 -3.00 11.59
CA ALA A 4 -0.99 -3.71 11.83
C ALA A 4 0.21 -2.76 11.71
N ASP A 5 1.20 -2.92 12.59
CA ASP A 5 2.49 -2.24 12.47
C ASP A 5 3.35 -2.96 11.40
N LEU A 6 3.71 -2.23 10.35
CA LEU A 6 4.57 -2.72 9.27
C LEU A 6 5.97 -2.10 9.32
N THR A 7 6.42 -1.59 10.46
CA THR A 7 7.74 -0.95 10.61
C THR A 7 8.82 -1.87 11.18
N GLY A 8 8.42 -3.01 11.79
CA GLY A 8 9.28 -3.87 12.59
C GLY A 8 10.17 -4.85 11.81
N ARG A 9 9.83 -5.17 10.56
CA ARG A 9 10.51 -6.20 9.76
C ARG A 9 10.97 -5.65 8.41
N ASP A 10 11.89 -6.35 7.80
CA ASP A 10 12.51 -6.01 6.51
C ASP A 10 12.17 -7.00 5.38
N SER A 11 11.18 -7.85 5.58
CA SER A 11 10.62 -8.72 4.54
C SER A 11 9.09 -8.80 4.62
N VAL A 12 8.41 -8.87 3.47
CA VAL A 12 6.95 -9.01 3.43
C VAL A 12 6.49 -10.32 4.06
N SER A 13 7.32 -11.36 3.99
CA SER A 13 7.00 -12.67 4.61
C SER A 13 6.98 -12.59 6.13
N ALA A 14 7.96 -11.91 6.75
CA ALA A 14 7.98 -11.73 8.19
C ALA A 14 6.87 -10.77 8.66
N LEU A 15 6.57 -9.71 7.90
CA LEU A 15 5.44 -8.82 8.18
C LEU A 15 4.11 -9.57 8.14
N ALA A 16 3.91 -10.43 7.14
CA ALA A 16 2.72 -11.26 7.04
C ALA A 16 2.58 -12.22 8.24
N ALA A 17 3.68 -12.84 8.66
CA ALA A 17 3.70 -13.71 9.84
C ALA A 17 3.34 -12.95 11.13
N ASP A 18 3.89 -11.74 11.33
CA ASP A 18 3.56 -10.90 12.49
C ASP A 18 2.07 -10.50 12.49
N VAL A 19 1.50 -10.14 11.33
CA VAL A 19 0.07 -9.84 11.19
C VAL A 19 -0.77 -11.07 11.52
N LEU A 20 -0.41 -12.23 10.99
CA LEU A 20 -1.11 -13.50 11.25
C LEU A 20 -1.05 -13.90 12.73
N ALA A 21 0.06 -13.64 13.41
CA ALA A 21 0.20 -13.94 14.84
C ALA A 21 -0.72 -13.06 15.72
N GLY A 22 -0.99 -11.81 15.31
CA GLY A 22 -1.85 -10.89 16.05
C GLY A 22 -3.33 -10.90 15.61
N ALA A 23 -3.66 -11.57 14.49
CA ALA A 23 -5.00 -11.58 13.93
C ALA A 23 -5.86 -12.70 14.55
N PRO A 24 -7.20 -12.54 14.61
CA PRO A 24 -8.12 -13.62 14.97
C PRO A 24 -8.00 -14.78 13.98
N GLU A 25 -8.63 -15.92 14.32
CA GLU A 25 -8.61 -17.13 13.49
C GLU A 25 -9.08 -16.86 12.06
N LYS A 26 -10.14 -16.07 11.88
CA LYS A 26 -10.65 -15.61 10.59
C LYS A 26 -10.91 -14.11 10.62
N PHE A 27 -10.57 -13.42 9.54
CA PHE A 27 -10.68 -11.97 9.47
C PHE A 27 -10.88 -11.45 8.03
N ALA A 28 -11.42 -10.25 7.91
CA ALA A 28 -11.39 -9.46 6.69
C ALA A 28 -10.06 -8.71 6.62
N LEU A 29 -9.39 -8.75 5.47
CA LEU A 29 -8.05 -8.21 5.27
C LEU A 29 -8.08 -7.07 4.27
N ALA A 30 -7.50 -5.92 4.64
CA ALA A 30 -7.36 -4.78 3.74
C ALA A 30 -5.92 -4.26 3.76
N GLY A 31 -5.40 -3.87 2.59
CA GLY A 31 -4.06 -3.30 2.48
C GLY A 31 -3.95 -2.24 1.40
N LEU A 32 -3.25 -1.15 1.73
CA LEU A 32 -2.92 -0.09 0.81
C LEU A 32 -1.42 -0.13 0.49
N SER A 33 -1.06 0.07 -0.78
CA SER A 33 0.33 0.14 -1.26
C SER A 33 1.16 -1.05 -0.77
N MET A 34 2.17 -0.84 0.09
CA MET A 34 2.95 -1.90 0.73
C MET A 34 2.09 -2.89 1.53
N GLY A 35 1.01 -2.40 2.15
CA GLY A 35 0.02 -3.26 2.82
C GLY A 35 -0.60 -4.29 1.88
N GLY A 36 -0.79 -3.96 0.60
CA GLY A 36 -1.23 -4.89 -0.44
C GLY A 36 -0.21 -6.01 -0.70
N TYR A 37 1.08 -5.72 -0.66
CA TYR A 37 2.13 -6.75 -0.79
C TYR A 37 2.10 -7.73 0.39
N VAL A 38 1.85 -7.21 1.60
CA VAL A 38 1.66 -8.04 2.80
C VAL A 38 0.37 -8.87 2.69
N CYS A 39 -0.71 -8.30 2.14
CA CYS A 39 -1.94 -9.04 1.88
C CYS A 39 -1.72 -10.23 0.94
N PHE A 40 -1.00 -10.06 -0.15
CA PHE A 40 -0.67 -11.17 -1.06
C PHE A 40 0.16 -12.25 -0.36
N GLU A 41 1.05 -11.86 0.52
CA GLU A 41 1.85 -12.82 1.29
C GLU A 41 1.01 -13.56 2.32
N ILE A 42 0.07 -12.89 3.00
CA ILE A 42 -0.92 -13.54 3.89
C ILE A 42 -1.77 -14.54 3.11
N MET A 43 -2.24 -14.17 1.91
CA MET A 43 -2.97 -15.10 1.02
C MET A 43 -2.13 -16.30 0.59
N ARG A 44 -0.81 -16.21 0.64
CA ARG A 44 0.12 -17.32 0.35
C ARG A 44 0.35 -18.21 1.57
N GLN A 45 0.45 -17.61 2.77
CA GLN A 45 0.76 -18.31 4.02
C GLN A 45 -0.47 -18.97 4.66
N ALA A 46 -1.63 -18.28 4.63
CA ALA A 46 -2.84 -18.71 5.35
C ALA A 46 -4.13 -18.22 4.65
N PRO A 47 -4.38 -18.61 3.39
CA PRO A 47 -5.56 -18.17 2.63
C PRO A 47 -6.88 -18.52 3.31
N GLU A 48 -6.93 -19.62 4.05
CA GLU A 48 -8.11 -20.12 4.78
C GLU A 48 -8.53 -19.19 5.94
N ARG A 49 -7.66 -18.32 6.41
CA ARG A 49 -7.96 -17.35 7.47
C ARG A 49 -8.61 -16.08 6.96
N VAL A 50 -8.50 -15.79 5.66
CA VAL A 50 -9.01 -14.56 5.06
C VAL A 50 -10.44 -14.77 4.57
N LEU A 51 -11.39 -14.00 5.13
CA LEU A 51 -12.81 -14.04 4.75
C LEU A 51 -13.11 -13.18 3.53
N ARG A 52 -12.45 -12.03 3.42
CA ARG A 52 -12.59 -11.03 2.36
C ARG A 52 -11.28 -10.28 2.20
N LEU A 53 -10.96 -9.83 1.01
CA LEU A 53 -9.73 -9.09 0.70
C LEU A 53 -10.05 -7.74 0.06
N ALA A 54 -9.44 -6.67 0.55
CA ALA A 54 -9.49 -5.35 -0.09
C ALA A 54 -8.07 -4.85 -0.38
N LEU A 55 -7.83 -4.43 -1.61
CA LEU A 55 -6.53 -3.99 -2.12
C LEU A 55 -6.65 -2.57 -2.67
N PHE A 56 -5.90 -1.65 -2.08
CA PHE A 56 -5.90 -0.24 -2.45
C PHE A 56 -4.53 0.16 -3.00
N ASP A 57 -4.50 0.83 -4.15
CA ASP A 57 -3.31 1.51 -4.68
C ASP A 57 -2.04 0.66 -4.56
N THR A 58 -2.07 -0.55 -5.12
CA THR A 58 -1.01 -1.55 -4.97
C THR A 58 -0.69 -2.25 -6.28
N SER A 59 0.27 -3.18 -6.25
CA SER A 59 0.72 -3.96 -7.40
C SER A 59 0.94 -5.42 -6.99
N ALA A 60 0.62 -6.35 -7.90
CA ALA A 60 0.99 -7.76 -7.75
C ALA A 60 2.38 -8.07 -8.31
N ARG A 61 3.07 -7.11 -8.93
CA ARG A 61 4.39 -7.30 -9.55
C ARG A 61 5.52 -7.28 -8.51
N ALA A 62 6.56 -8.04 -8.75
CA ALA A 62 7.87 -7.80 -8.13
C ALA A 62 8.40 -6.42 -8.51
N GLU A 63 9.42 -5.94 -7.80
CA GLU A 63 10.08 -4.66 -8.13
C GLU A 63 10.78 -4.77 -9.50
N ALA A 64 10.49 -3.81 -10.38
CA ALA A 64 11.20 -3.74 -11.67
C ALA A 64 12.63 -3.22 -11.48
N PRO A 65 13.59 -3.58 -12.37
CA PRO A 65 15.01 -3.21 -12.22
C PRO A 65 15.24 -1.70 -12.08
N GLU A 66 14.44 -0.86 -12.75
CA GLU A 66 14.55 0.58 -12.64
C GLU A 66 14.04 1.10 -11.29
N GLN A 67 12.91 0.57 -10.83
CA GLN A 67 12.37 0.86 -9.50
C GLN A 67 13.34 0.43 -8.40
N GLU A 68 13.94 -0.75 -8.55
CA GLU A 68 14.98 -1.25 -7.64
C GLU A 68 16.17 -0.30 -7.55
N ARG A 69 16.73 0.13 -8.69
CA ARG A 69 17.85 1.09 -8.73
C ARG A 69 17.48 2.40 -7.99
N ARG A 70 16.30 2.97 -8.30
CA ARG A 70 15.80 4.19 -7.65
C ARG A 70 15.69 4.02 -6.15
N ARG A 71 15.10 2.90 -5.70
CA ARG A 71 14.89 2.60 -4.28
C ARG A 71 16.22 2.40 -3.54
N ARG A 72 17.15 1.64 -4.11
CA ARG A 72 18.51 1.46 -3.54
C ARG A 72 19.26 2.78 -3.42
N GLY A 73 19.14 3.67 -4.42
CA GLY A 73 19.68 5.02 -4.36
C GLY A 73 19.11 5.85 -3.21
N LEU A 74 17.79 5.83 -3.03
CA LEU A 74 17.11 6.50 -1.92
C LEU A 74 17.55 5.96 -0.55
N MET A 75 17.65 4.64 -0.41
CA MET A 75 18.14 4.01 0.80
C MET A 75 19.59 4.38 1.13
N SER A 76 20.44 4.45 0.10
CA SER A 76 21.84 4.87 0.25
C SER A 76 21.95 6.32 0.73
N LEU A 77 21.18 7.24 0.14
CA LEU A 77 21.10 8.63 0.58
C LEU A 77 20.61 8.73 2.02
N THR A 78 19.57 7.97 2.38
CA THR A 78 19.02 7.94 3.74
C THR A 78 20.05 7.43 4.75
N ARG A 79 20.81 6.37 4.42
CA ARG A 79 21.87 5.84 5.30
C ARG A 79 23.03 6.80 5.46
N GLY A 80 23.39 7.52 4.40
CA GLY A 80 24.51 8.48 4.40
C GLY A 80 24.18 9.83 5.06
N SER A 81 22.89 10.12 5.32
CA SER A 81 22.48 11.35 5.99
C SER A 81 22.43 11.19 7.52
N ALA A 82 22.67 12.29 8.25
CA ALA A 82 22.49 12.31 9.69
C ALA A 82 21.04 11.98 10.07
N PRO A 83 20.78 11.24 11.16
CA PRO A 83 19.43 10.80 11.53
C PRO A 83 18.40 11.93 11.66
N ASP A 84 18.83 13.08 12.16
CA ASP A 84 18.02 14.29 12.33
C ASP A 84 17.63 14.97 11.02
N ARG A 85 18.27 14.59 9.91
CA ARG A 85 17.96 15.06 8.55
C ARG A 85 16.94 14.21 7.81
N PHE A 86 16.49 13.10 8.38
CA PHE A 86 15.42 12.32 7.78
C PHE A 86 14.13 13.14 7.74
N ARG A 87 13.46 13.18 6.58
CA ARG A 87 12.22 13.94 6.37
C ARG A 87 11.05 13.08 5.89
N GLY A 88 11.26 11.75 5.75
CA GLY A 88 10.23 10.85 5.24
C GLY A 88 9.80 11.25 3.81
N VAL A 89 8.62 11.83 3.71
CA VAL A 89 8.10 12.41 2.47
C VAL A 89 8.40 13.91 2.45
N THR A 90 8.85 14.43 1.32
CA THR A 90 9.15 15.85 1.10
C THR A 90 8.09 16.49 0.20
N PRO A 91 7.90 17.83 0.24
CA PRO A 91 6.96 18.52 -0.65
C PRO A 91 7.17 18.18 -2.14
N ARG A 92 8.40 17.91 -2.55
CA ARG A 92 8.74 17.51 -3.94
C ARG A 92 8.12 16.15 -4.35
N LEU A 93 7.78 15.29 -3.39
CA LEU A 93 7.17 13.98 -3.64
C LEU A 93 5.64 14.03 -3.61
N MET A 94 5.04 15.08 -3.05
CA MET A 94 3.58 15.20 -2.91
C MET A 94 2.83 15.05 -4.23
N PRO A 95 3.30 15.60 -5.38
CA PRO A 95 2.62 15.40 -6.66
C PRO A 95 2.62 13.96 -7.18
N GLN A 96 3.41 13.06 -6.59
CA GLN A 96 3.36 11.62 -6.88
C GLN A 96 2.39 10.87 -5.95
N ILE A 97 2.02 11.49 -4.82
CA ILE A 97 1.22 10.87 -3.76
C ILE A 97 -0.22 11.37 -3.80
N LEU A 98 -0.42 12.66 -3.93
CA LEU A 98 -1.73 13.29 -3.86
C LEU A 98 -2.25 13.68 -5.25
N HIS A 99 -3.57 13.65 -5.38
CA HIS A 99 -4.26 14.19 -6.57
C HIS A 99 -3.96 15.69 -6.74
N PRO A 100 -3.85 16.21 -7.97
CA PRO A 100 -3.59 17.64 -8.20
C PRO A 100 -4.54 18.59 -7.47
N ASP A 101 -5.81 18.23 -7.29
CA ASP A 101 -6.79 19.05 -6.56
C ASP A 101 -6.47 19.26 -5.07
N HIS A 102 -5.59 18.43 -4.51
CA HIS A 102 -5.14 18.51 -3.12
C HIS A 102 -3.76 19.17 -2.97
N LEU A 103 -3.20 19.65 -4.08
CA LEU A 103 -1.90 20.33 -4.09
C LEU A 103 -2.09 21.85 -4.06
N ASP A 104 -1.25 22.51 -3.29
CA ASP A 104 -1.07 23.95 -3.26
C ASP A 104 0.41 24.32 -3.48
N GLU A 105 0.76 25.59 -3.42
CA GLU A 105 2.15 26.07 -3.53
C GLU A 105 3.07 25.51 -2.42
N GLY A 106 2.48 25.10 -1.28
CA GLY A 106 3.20 24.52 -0.13
C GLY A 106 3.33 22.99 -0.19
N GLY A 107 2.68 22.32 -1.15
CA GLY A 107 2.78 20.87 -1.32
C GLY A 107 1.64 20.07 -0.66
N GLY A 108 0.41 20.59 -0.67
CA GLY A 108 -0.80 19.85 -0.28
C GLY A 108 -1.43 20.23 1.05
N GLY A 109 -1.10 21.42 1.59
CA GLY A 109 -1.75 21.99 2.77
C GLY A 109 -1.79 21.04 3.97
N GLU A 110 -2.93 20.97 4.65
CA GLU A 110 -3.14 20.09 5.83
C GLU A 110 -2.97 18.60 5.48
N LEU A 111 -3.41 18.18 4.30
CA LEU A 111 -3.27 16.79 3.86
C LEU A 111 -1.80 16.42 3.59
N GLY A 112 -1.05 17.31 2.94
CA GLY A 112 0.39 17.13 2.73
C GLY A 112 1.17 17.11 4.06
N GLN A 113 0.77 17.94 5.03
CA GLN A 113 1.36 17.88 6.37
C GLN A 113 1.05 16.55 7.06
N LEU A 114 -0.18 16.06 7.00
CA LEU A 114 -0.55 14.76 7.56
C LEU A 114 0.27 13.63 6.95
N VAL A 115 0.46 13.61 5.63
CA VAL A 115 1.29 12.61 4.93
C VAL A 115 2.74 12.68 5.41
N THR A 116 3.26 13.88 5.61
CA THR A 116 4.61 14.09 6.14
C THR A 116 4.73 13.57 7.59
N ASP A 117 3.76 13.87 8.44
CA ASP A 117 3.73 13.43 9.83
C ASP A 117 3.64 11.91 9.94
N MET A 118 2.82 11.26 9.10
CA MET A 118 2.75 9.79 9.01
C MET A 118 4.11 9.19 8.62
N ALA A 119 4.79 9.78 7.63
CA ALA A 119 6.11 9.31 7.20
C ALA A 119 7.18 9.54 8.29
N MET A 120 7.10 10.63 9.02
CA MET A 120 8.00 10.91 10.16
C MET A 120 7.74 9.96 11.32
N ALA A 121 6.49 9.56 11.58
CA ALA A 121 6.14 8.57 12.60
C ALA A 121 6.72 7.19 12.30
N VAL A 122 6.81 6.78 11.03
CA VAL A 122 7.52 5.55 10.60
C VAL A 122 9.00 5.63 10.95
N GLY A 123 9.59 6.79 10.84
CA GLY A 123 10.98 7.07 11.16
C GLY A 123 11.97 6.46 10.16
N ARG A 124 13.23 6.84 10.32
CA ARG A 124 14.34 6.46 9.42
C ARG A 124 14.54 4.94 9.34
N GLU A 125 14.57 4.28 10.48
CA GLU A 125 14.85 2.84 10.55
C GLU A 125 13.64 2.02 10.04
N GLY A 126 12.41 2.43 10.38
CA GLY A 126 11.19 1.85 9.82
C GLY A 126 11.16 1.98 8.30
N PHE A 127 11.45 3.17 7.78
CA PHE A 127 11.57 3.41 6.34
C PHE A 127 12.58 2.47 5.68
N LEU A 128 13.80 2.33 6.21
CA LEU A 128 14.82 1.46 5.62
C LEU A 128 14.41 -0.02 5.62
N ARG A 129 13.77 -0.50 6.69
CA ARG A 129 13.19 -1.86 6.74
C ARG A 129 12.09 -2.05 5.69
N GLN A 130 11.15 -1.10 5.60
CA GLN A 130 10.08 -1.15 4.60
C GLN A 130 10.63 -1.15 3.17
N GLN A 131 11.63 -0.31 2.86
CA GLN A 131 12.26 -0.32 1.54
C GLN A 131 12.91 -1.66 1.23
N THR A 132 13.55 -2.30 2.21
CA THR A 132 14.14 -3.64 2.06
C THR A 132 13.06 -4.68 1.81
N ALA A 133 11.97 -4.66 2.58
CA ALA A 133 10.83 -5.56 2.38
C ALA A 133 10.22 -5.44 0.98
N ILE A 134 10.04 -4.21 0.50
CA ILE A 134 9.51 -3.95 -0.85
C ILE A 134 10.43 -4.49 -1.93
N LEU A 135 11.75 -4.30 -1.80
CA LEU A 135 12.73 -4.84 -2.76
C LEU A 135 12.69 -6.37 -2.86
N GLY A 136 12.46 -7.04 -1.73
CA GLY A 136 12.42 -8.51 -1.65
C GLY A 136 11.06 -9.13 -1.94
N ARG A 137 10.02 -8.33 -2.26
CA ARG A 137 8.68 -8.88 -2.50
C ARG A 137 8.65 -9.77 -3.74
N PRO A 138 8.00 -10.93 -3.68
CA PRO A 138 7.85 -11.80 -4.84
C PRO A 138 6.83 -11.24 -5.84
N ASP A 139 6.86 -11.74 -7.06
CA ASP A 139 5.79 -11.57 -8.03
C ASP A 139 4.56 -12.39 -7.58
N SER A 140 3.46 -11.71 -7.32
CA SER A 140 2.21 -12.31 -6.84
C SER A 140 1.22 -12.63 -7.97
N ARG A 141 1.48 -12.18 -9.21
CA ARG A 141 0.60 -12.42 -10.35
C ARG A 141 0.27 -13.89 -10.59
N PRO A 142 1.23 -14.83 -10.50
CA PRO A 142 0.92 -16.24 -10.69
C PRO A 142 -0.10 -16.81 -9.69
N GLY A 143 -0.21 -16.20 -8.50
CA GLY A 143 -1.13 -16.63 -7.44
C GLY A 143 -2.52 -15.99 -7.48
N LEU A 144 -2.74 -14.94 -8.26
CA LEU A 144 -4.01 -14.20 -8.28
C LEU A 144 -5.20 -15.10 -8.60
N GLY A 145 -5.05 -15.97 -9.60
CA GLY A 145 -6.09 -16.91 -10.00
C GLY A 145 -6.49 -17.97 -8.96
N ALA A 146 -5.75 -18.09 -7.86
CA ALA A 146 -6.09 -18.98 -6.76
C ALA A 146 -6.93 -18.33 -5.66
N ILE A 147 -7.06 -17.01 -5.65
CA ILE A 147 -7.84 -16.25 -4.66
C ILE A 147 -9.35 -16.51 -4.93
N ARG A 148 -10.08 -16.96 -3.89
CA ARG A 148 -11.51 -17.36 -3.99
C ARG A 148 -12.45 -16.57 -3.07
N VAL A 149 -11.91 -15.73 -2.23
CA VAL A 149 -12.70 -14.86 -1.33
C VAL A 149 -13.24 -13.64 -2.10
N PRO A 150 -14.30 -12.97 -1.61
CA PRO A 150 -14.72 -11.70 -2.18
C PRO A 150 -13.59 -10.66 -2.16
N VAL A 151 -13.29 -10.05 -3.32
CA VAL A 151 -12.18 -9.11 -3.45
C VAL A 151 -12.66 -7.76 -3.94
N LEU A 152 -12.31 -6.72 -3.21
CA LEU A 152 -12.39 -5.33 -3.60
C LEU A 152 -10.99 -4.87 -4.05
N VAL A 153 -10.87 -4.36 -5.26
CA VAL A 153 -9.68 -3.64 -5.74
C VAL A 153 -10.07 -2.19 -5.96
N ALA A 154 -9.36 -1.27 -5.36
CA ALA A 154 -9.63 0.15 -5.54
C ALA A 154 -8.32 0.91 -5.81
N VAL A 155 -8.40 1.98 -6.59
CA VAL A 155 -7.24 2.80 -6.95
C VAL A 155 -7.66 4.24 -7.17
N GLY A 156 -6.86 5.19 -6.71
CA GLY A 156 -7.03 6.60 -7.05
C GLY A 156 -6.89 6.81 -8.56
N GLU A 157 -7.77 7.60 -9.16
CA GLU A 157 -7.76 7.83 -10.61
C GLU A 157 -6.47 8.50 -11.11
N ALA A 158 -5.76 9.23 -10.23
CA ALA A 158 -4.51 9.93 -10.51
C ALA A 158 -3.31 9.34 -9.74
N ASP A 159 -3.37 8.08 -9.29
CA ASP A 159 -2.24 7.44 -8.60
C ASP A 159 -1.02 7.34 -9.54
N ALA A 160 0.01 8.12 -9.23
CA ALA A 160 1.26 8.12 -9.99
C ALA A 160 2.31 7.13 -9.44
N MET A 161 2.13 6.62 -8.20
CA MET A 161 3.04 5.65 -7.60
C MET A 161 2.74 4.22 -8.03
N THR A 162 1.46 3.85 -8.02
CA THR A 162 0.95 2.57 -8.53
C THR A 162 -0.21 2.84 -9.50
N PRO A 163 0.10 3.26 -10.73
CA PRO A 163 -0.89 3.70 -11.71
C PRO A 163 -2.03 2.71 -11.90
N PRO A 164 -3.24 3.17 -12.25
CA PRO A 164 -4.47 2.36 -12.29
C PRO A 164 -4.36 1.03 -13.03
N PHE A 165 -3.55 0.94 -14.08
CA PHE A 165 -3.36 -0.29 -14.83
C PHE A 165 -2.81 -1.46 -13.97
N LEU A 166 -2.12 -1.17 -12.87
CA LEU A 166 -1.63 -2.21 -11.95
C LEU A 166 -2.76 -2.82 -11.11
N SER A 167 -3.75 -2.01 -10.74
CA SER A 167 -4.96 -2.47 -10.08
C SER A 167 -5.89 -3.19 -11.06
N GLU A 168 -5.93 -2.77 -12.31
CA GLU A 168 -6.64 -3.46 -13.39
C GLU A 168 -6.05 -4.86 -13.63
N GLU A 169 -4.71 -4.99 -13.64
CA GLU A 169 -4.02 -6.28 -13.73
C GLU A 169 -4.39 -7.21 -12.56
N ILE A 170 -4.45 -6.67 -11.34
CA ILE A 170 -4.87 -7.44 -10.16
C ILE A 170 -6.32 -7.93 -10.32
N ALA A 171 -7.23 -7.02 -10.66
CA ALA A 171 -8.64 -7.35 -10.80
C ALA A 171 -8.89 -8.35 -11.94
N ALA A 172 -8.19 -8.20 -13.05
CA ALA A 172 -8.28 -9.16 -14.17
C ALA A 172 -7.72 -10.55 -13.81
N GLY A 173 -6.74 -10.61 -12.89
CA GLY A 173 -6.14 -11.86 -12.45
C GLY A 173 -6.94 -12.61 -11.38
N ILE A 174 -7.84 -11.95 -10.65
CA ILE A 174 -8.63 -12.55 -9.55
C ILE A 174 -10.08 -12.77 -10.00
N PRO A 175 -10.56 -14.02 -10.06
CA PRO A 175 -11.94 -14.29 -10.46
C PRO A 175 -12.97 -13.58 -9.57
N GLY A 176 -13.85 -12.79 -10.17
CA GLY A 176 -14.92 -12.10 -9.47
C GLY A 176 -14.50 -10.86 -8.65
N ALA A 177 -13.27 -10.39 -8.80
CA ALA A 177 -12.84 -9.15 -8.15
C ALA A 177 -13.60 -7.94 -8.68
N ALA A 178 -14.07 -7.07 -7.78
CA ALA A 178 -14.65 -5.77 -8.12
C ALA A 178 -13.55 -4.72 -8.18
N LEU A 179 -13.47 -3.99 -9.30
CA LEU A 179 -12.52 -2.88 -9.49
C LEU A 179 -13.24 -1.54 -9.41
N HIS A 180 -12.70 -0.63 -8.59
CA HIS A 180 -13.22 0.73 -8.45
C HIS A 180 -12.09 1.76 -8.61
N ARG A 181 -12.35 2.80 -9.43
CA ARG A 181 -11.52 3.99 -9.48
C ARG A 181 -12.11 5.04 -8.56
N VAL A 182 -11.30 5.54 -7.62
CA VAL A 182 -11.72 6.56 -6.67
C VAL A 182 -11.44 7.93 -7.27
N PRO A 183 -12.48 8.73 -7.54
CA PRO A 183 -12.29 10.02 -8.18
C PRO A 183 -11.57 11.01 -7.27
N ARG A 184 -10.86 11.97 -7.86
CA ARG A 184 -10.11 13.02 -7.16
C ARG A 184 -9.17 12.46 -6.10
N SER A 185 -8.52 11.34 -6.40
CA SER A 185 -7.58 10.68 -5.50
C SER A 185 -6.32 10.26 -6.24
N GLY A 186 -5.19 10.47 -5.59
CA GLY A 186 -3.88 9.94 -5.95
C GLY A 186 -3.64 8.58 -5.26
N HIS A 187 -2.51 8.47 -4.56
CA HIS A 187 -2.07 7.23 -3.92
C HIS A 187 -2.71 6.94 -2.56
N LEU A 188 -3.43 7.90 -1.99
CA LEU A 188 -4.01 7.78 -0.65
C LEU A 188 -5.53 8.04 -0.63
N PRO A 189 -6.34 7.31 -1.42
CA PRO A 189 -7.78 7.51 -1.50
C PRO A 189 -8.50 7.57 -0.15
N PRO A 190 -8.10 6.78 0.88
CA PRO A 190 -8.74 6.87 2.20
C PRO A 190 -8.61 8.24 2.87
N LEU A 191 -7.58 9.00 2.52
CA LEU A 191 -7.37 10.37 3.02
C LEU A 191 -7.92 11.42 2.05
N GLU A 192 -7.85 11.17 0.75
CA GLU A 192 -8.21 12.13 -0.29
C GLU A 192 -9.71 12.15 -0.59
N ASN A 193 -10.38 11.00 -0.51
CA ASN A 193 -11.83 10.88 -0.72
C ASN A 193 -12.48 9.88 0.26
N PRO A 194 -12.45 10.16 1.58
CA PRO A 194 -13.00 9.27 2.60
C PRO A 194 -14.45 8.84 2.37
N PRO A 195 -15.38 9.70 1.87
CA PRO A 195 -16.76 9.30 1.67
C PRO A 195 -16.90 8.14 0.68
N VAL A 196 -16.19 8.18 -0.44
CA VAL A 196 -16.21 7.12 -1.45
C VAL A 196 -15.58 5.84 -0.90
N VAL A 197 -14.40 5.94 -0.29
CA VAL A 197 -13.72 4.77 0.30
C VAL A 197 -14.54 4.13 1.41
N ASN A 198 -15.16 4.91 2.28
CA ASN A 198 -16.01 4.40 3.35
C ASN A 198 -17.25 3.67 2.80
N ALA A 199 -17.85 4.16 1.71
CA ALA A 199 -18.96 3.47 1.04
C ALA A 199 -18.50 2.12 0.48
N LEU A 200 -17.42 2.10 -0.31
CA LEU A 200 -16.83 0.88 -0.87
C LEU A 200 -16.48 -0.15 0.23
N MET A 201 -15.84 0.29 1.30
CA MET A 201 -15.47 -0.58 2.42
C MET A 201 -16.69 -1.12 3.16
N ARG A 202 -17.74 -0.33 3.32
CA ARG A 202 -19.02 -0.79 3.93
C ARG A 202 -19.67 -1.86 3.06
N ASP A 203 -19.82 -1.61 1.76
CA ASP A 203 -20.43 -2.54 0.83
C ASP A 203 -19.63 -3.84 0.77
N TRP A 204 -18.31 -3.76 0.71
CA TRP A 204 -17.42 -4.91 0.72
C TRP A 204 -17.50 -5.72 2.04
N LEU A 205 -17.69 -5.07 3.20
CA LEU A 205 -17.81 -5.77 4.48
C LEU A 205 -19.17 -6.43 4.66
N LEU A 206 -20.25 -5.85 4.15
CA LEU A 206 -21.64 -6.29 4.40
C LEU A 206 -22.16 -7.20 3.28
N GLY A 207 -21.68 -7.07 2.04
CA GLY A 207 -22.01 -7.94 0.90
C GLY A 207 -21.26 -9.22 0.92
#